data_1ecb0e45beb6639e01e9e577b9b6ba7a
#
_entry.id   1ecb0e45beb6639e01e9e577b9b6ba7a
#
_cell.length_a   1.000
_cell.length_b   1.000
_cell.length_c   1.000
_cell.angle_alpha   90.00
_cell.angle_beta   90.00
_cell.angle_gamma   90.00
#
_symmetry.space_group_name_H-M   'P 1'
#
loop_
_entity.id
_entity.type
_entity.pdbx_description
1 polymer ?
#
loop_
_entity_poly.entity_id
_entity_poly.type
_entity_poly.pdbx_seq_one_letter_code
_entity_poly.pdbx_strand_id
1 'polypeptide(L)' 'LPLVDEVIELDDQNRKIKKEVESLRAEKNSLSKKIGGLMKEGKKEEAEEIKAKVAAGNAKIDELTAEEKRTAEES' A
#
# COMPACT_ATOMS: atom_id res chain seq x y z
N LEU A 1 6.28 32.87 -6.34
CA LEU A 1 4.92 32.92 -5.85
C LEU A 1 4.63 31.69 -5.01
N PRO A 2 4.38 31.87 -3.71
CA PRO A 2 4.23 30.72 -2.81
C PRO A 2 3.01 29.86 -3.08
N LEU A 3 1.96 30.41 -3.63
CA LEU A 3 0.75 29.66 -3.95
C LEU A 3 0.97 28.59 -4.99
N VAL A 4 1.81 28.87 -5.97
CA VAL A 4 2.15 27.90 -7.03
C VAL A 4 2.97 26.75 -6.47
N ASP A 5 3.90 27.06 -5.58
CA ASP A 5 4.74 26.07 -4.93
C ASP A 5 3.92 25.11 -4.07
N GLU A 6 2.93 25.63 -3.35
CA GLU A 6 2.02 24.80 -2.53
C GLU A 6 1.24 23.79 -3.37
N VAL A 7 0.75 24.20 -4.53
CA VAL A 7 0.01 23.34 -5.43
C VAL A 7 0.90 22.21 -5.97
N ILE A 8 2.15 22.54 -6.29
CA ILE A 8 3.13 21.56 -6.78
C ILE A 8 3.44 20.52 -5.69
N GLU A 9 3.61 20.97 -4.44
CA GLU A 9 3.87 20.07 -3.31
C GLU A 9 2.73 19.08 -3.10
N LEU A 10 1.48 19.54 -3.18
CA LEU A 10 0.31 18.67 -3.03
C LEU A 10 0.26 17.62 -4.12
N ASP A 11 0.55 17.98 -5.35
CA ASP A 11 0.62 17.05 -6.48
C ASP A 11 1.70 16.00 -6.27
N ASP A 12 2.86 16.40 -5.79
CA ASP A 12 3.97 15.50 -5.50
C ASP A 12 3.60 14.49 -4.43
N GLN A 13 2.95 14.94 -3.36
CA GLN A 13 2.49 14.09 -2.28
C GLN A 13 1.49 13.05 -2.79
N ASN A 14 0.52 13.47 -3.58
CA ASN A 14 -0.47 12.57 -4.16
C ASN A 14 0.18 11.52 -5.07
N ARG A 15 1.15 11.92 -5.86
CA ARG A 15 1.90 11.00 -6.72
C ARG A 15 2.67 9.97 -5.91
N LYS A 16 3.30 10.39 -4.83
CA LYS A 16 4.05 9.49 -3.93
C LYS A 16 3.11 8.49 -3.29
N ILE A 17 1.98 8.95 -2.79
CA ILE A 17 0.98 8.08 -2.16
C ILE A 17 0.48 7.04 -3.16
N LYS A 18 0.14 7.44 -4.37
CA LYS A 18 -0.32 6.52 -5.41
C LYS A 18 0.72 5.47 -5.74
N LYS A 19 1.99 5.88 -5.89
CA LYS A 19 3.08 4.95 -6.15
C LYS A 19 3.25 3.94 -5.03
N GLU A 20 3.20 4.40 -3.79
CA GLU A 20 3.30 3.52 -2.62
C GLU A 20 2.14 2.53 -2.56
N VAL A 21 0.93 2.99 -2.79
CA VAL A 21 -0.26 2.12 -2.81
C VAL A 21 -0.14 1.07 -3.90
N GLU A 22 0.26 1.45 -5.10
CA GLU A 22 0.46 0.50 -6.20
C GLU A 22 1.52 -0.53 -5.88
N SER A 23 2.64 -0.09 -5.32
CA SER A 23 3.74 -0.96 -4.91
C SER A 23 3.28 -1.95 -3.84
N LEU A 24 2.55 -1.46 -2.84
CA LEU A 24 2.02 -2.29 -1.77
C LEU A 24 0.98 -3.30 -2.28
N ARG A 25 0.14 -2.89 -3.21
CA ARG A 25 -0.84 -3.80 -3.83
C ARG A 25 -0.15 -4.91 -4.61
N ALA A 26 0.88 -4.57 -5.37
CA ALA A 26 1.65 -5.55 -6.12
C ALA A 26 2.34 -6.53 -5.17
N GLU A 27 2.93 -6.02 -4.10
CA GLU A 27 3.57 -6.84 -3.08
C GLU A 27 2.55 -7.77 -2.40
N LYS A 28 1.40 -7.24 -2.04
CA LYS A 28 0.31 -8.02 -1.46
C LYS A 28 -0.12 -9.17 -2.38
N ASN A 29 -0.31 -8.88 -3.66
CA ASN A 29 -0.70 -9.89 -4.64
C ASN A 29 0.37 -10.99 -4.76
N SER A 30 1.64 -10.59 -4.80
CA SER A 30 2.76 -11.53 -4.85
C SER A 30 2.80 -12.42 -3.60
N LEU A 31 2.62 -11.81 -2.43
CA LEU A 31 2.59 -12.54 -1.15
C LEU A 31 1.40 -13.49 -1.07
N SER A 32 0.24 -13.08 -1.56
CA SER A 32 -0.95 -13.94 -1.60
C SER A 32 -0.71 -15.19 -2.44
N LYS A 33 -0.03 -15.04 -3.57
CA LYS A 33 0.33 -16.18 -4.41
C LYS A 33 1.29 -17.13 -3.70
N LYS A 34 2.25 -16.57 -2.96
CA LYS A 34 3.19 -17.37 -2.16
C LYS A 34 2.48 -18.16 -1.09
N ILE A 35 1.50 -17.55 -0.42
CA ILE A 35 0.70 -18.24 0.60
C ILE A 35 0.02 -19.48 0.02
N GLY A 36 -0.60 -19.34 -1.16
CA GLY A 36 -1.23 -20.47 -1.85
C GLY A 36 -0.27 -21.61 -2.13
N GLY A 37 0.92 -21.31 -2.62
CA GLY A 37 1.96 -22.28 -2.88
C GLY A 37 2.47 -22.96 -1.63
N LEU A 38 2.70 -22.19 -0.57
CA LEU A 38 3.17 -22.70 0.72
C LEU A 38 2.15 -23.61 1.38
N MET A 39 0.87 -23.27 1.27
CA MET A 39 -0.21 -24.10 1.78
C MET A 39 -0.27 -25.45 1.08
N LYS A 40 -0.07 -25.47 -0.23
CA LYS A 40 -0.01 -26.69 -1.03
C LYS A 40 1.17 -27.58 -0.63
N GLU A 41 2.30 -26.98 -0.30
CA GLU A 41 3.50 -27.70 0.12
C GLU A 41 3.47 -28.13 1.59
N GLY A 42 2.48 -27.66 2.34
CA GLY A 42 2.34 -27.99 3.76
C GLY A 42 3.18 -27.12 4.68
N LYS A 43 3.71 -26.00 4.18
CA LYS A 43 4.53 -25.07 4.97
C LYS A 43 3.65 -24.02 5.63
N LYS A 44 2.86 -24.44 6.58
CA LYS A 44 1.91 -23.56 7.28
C LYS A 44 2.57 -22.42 8.03
N GLU A 45 3.71 -22.68 8.66
CA GLU A 45 4.43 -21.69 9.44
C GLU A 45 4.89 -20.52 8.57
N GLU A 46 5.48 -20.82 7.43
CA GLU A 46 5.91 -19.79 6.48
C GLU A 46 4.71 -19.03 5.91
N ALA A 47 3.63 -19.74 5.62
CA ALA A 47 2.39 -19.12 5.14
C ALA A 47 1.84 -18.13 6.15
N GLU A 48 1.89 -18.44 7.44
CA GLU A 48 1.43 -17.55 8.50
C GLU A 48 2.29 -16.29 8.60
N GLU A 49 3.61 -16.41 8.46
CA GLU A 49 4.50 -15.25 8.42
C GLU A 49 4.15 -14.32 7.28
N ILE A 50 3.90 -14.88 6.11
CA ILE A 50 3.54 -14.10 4.93
C ILE A 50 2.16 -13.47 5.11
N LYS A 51 1.22 -14.19 5.72
CA LYS A 51 -0.10 -13.63 6.05
C LYS A 51 0.01 -12.40 6.94
N ALA A 52 0.91 -12.44 7.92
CA ALA A 52 1.16 -11.30 8.79
C ALA A 52 1.69 -10.09 8.00
N LYS A 53 2.58 -10.34 7.04
CA LYS A 53 3.09 -9.29 6.16
C LYS A 53 1.99 -8.71 5.28
N VAL A 54 1.11 -9.55 4.75
CA VAL A 54 -0.04 -9.12 3.95
C VAL A 54 -0.97 -8.24 4.79
N ALA A 55 -1.24 -8.65 6.02
CA ALA A 55 -2.08 -7.86 6.93
C ALA A 55 -1.47 -6.50 7.22
N ALA A 56 -0.16 -6.44 7.46
CA ALA A 56 0.55 -5.19 7.66
C ALA A 56 0.49 -4.30 6.41
N GLY A 57 0.65 -4.90 5.23
CA GLY A 57 0.54 -4.19 3.96
C GLY A 57 -0.85 -3.62 3.75
N ASN A 58 -1.88 -4.39 4.06
CA ASN A 58 -3.28 -3.93 3.98
C ASN A 58 -3.53 -2.72 4.88
N ALA A 59 -3.06 -2.76 6.12
CA ALA A 59 -3.20 -1.66 7.06
C ALA A 59 -2.52 -0.40 6.51
N LYS A 60 -1.36 -0.55 5.93
CA LYS A 60 -0.63 0.57 5.34
C LYS A 60 -1.34 1.13 4.11
N ILE A 61 -1.89 0.27 3.26
CA ILE A 61 -2.69 0.68 2.10
C ILE A 61 -3.90 1.50 2.56
N ASP A 62 -4.58 1.05 3.60
CA ASP A 62 -5.74 1.75 4.16
C ASP A 62 -5.35 3.14 4.68
N GLU A 63 -4.23 3.24 5.39
CA GLU A 63 -3.72 4.52 5.89
C GLU A 63 -3.41 5.48 4.75
N LEU A 64 -2.71 5.00 3.72
CA LEU A 64 -2.35 5.82 2.57
C LEU A 64 -3.59 6.24 1.78
N THR A 65 -4.55 5.36 1.62
CA THR A 65 -5.81 5.65 0.94
C THR A 65 -6.61 6.72 1.71
N ALA A 66 -6.61 6.64 3.03
CA ALA A 66 -7.26 7.64 3.88
C ALA A 66 -6.57 9.00 3.75
N GLU A 67 -5.25 9.03 3.68
CA GLU A 67 -4.50 10.27 3.46
C GLU A 67 -4.81 10.89 2.11
N GLU A 68 -4.88 10.07 1.07
CA GLU A 68 -5.22 10.52 -0.27
C GLU A 68 -6.62 11.13 -0.31
N LYS A 69 -7.57 10.52 0.36
CA LYS A 69 -8.95 11.03 0.48
C LYS A 69 -8.99 12.37 1.20
N ARG A 70 -8.24 12.51 2.27
CA ARG A 70 -8.15 13.76 3.02
C ARG A 70 -7.64 14.90 2.15
N THR A 71 -6.57 14.63 1.40
CA THR A 71 -5.98 15.64 0.53
C THR A 71 -6.96 16.05 -0.57
N ALA A 72 -7.69 15.10 -1.11
CA ALA A 72 -8.69 15.37 -2.15
C ALA A 72 -9.86 16.20 -1.62
N GLU A 73 -10.31 15.93 -0.39
CA GLU A 73 -11.41 16.68 0.22
C GLU A 73 -11.03 18.11 0.55
N GLU A 74 -9.80 18.34 0.96
CA GLU A 74 -9.31 19.68 1.28
C GLU A 74 -9.07 20.54 0.05
N SER A 75 -8.82 19.92 -1.09
CA SER A 75 -8.65 20.66 -2.33
C SER A 75 -9.97 21.02 -2.95
#